data_912df92f8858a08e421c26052a0cf0d5
#
_entry.id   912df92f8858a08e421c26052a0cf0d5
#
_cell.length_a   1.000
_cell.length_b   1.000
_cell.length_c   1.000
_cell.angle_alpha   90.00
_cell.angle_beta   90.00
_cell.angle_gamma   90.00
#
_symmetry.space_group_name_H-M   'P 1'
#
loop_
_entity.id
_entity.type
_entity.pdbx_description
1 polymer ?
#
loop_
_entity_poly.entity_id
_entity_poly.type
_entity_poly.pdbx_seq_one_letter_code
_entity_poly.pdbx_strand_id
1 'polypeptide(L)'
;MQHSIIIAAIAIPNLLRARMAANESSAVASIRTINTAEVTYNSTYPTVGFAADLVSLGGALGAACVPASTSACLIDSVLANNGNPAGGGKSGYSFVAAAGTKAGGIAVGYTTSATPLTINTTGIRGFCAEEDGVVRVDPAGKCSNTEAGILGFNPLNQ
;
A
#
# COMPACT_ATOMS: atom_id res chain seq x y z
N MET A 1 -9.82 -47.68 3.60
CA MET A 1 -8.90 -46.56 3.38
C MET A 1 -9.59 -45.39 2.67
N GLN A 2 -10.71 -44.83 3.22
CA GLN A 2 -11.50 -43.77 2.54
C GLN A 2 -11.67 -42.47 3.35
N HIS A 3 -10.92 -42.25 4.43
CA HIS A 3 -11.11 -41.06 5.30
C HIS A 3 -10.17 -39.87 5.00
N SER A 4 -9.12 -40.03 4.17
CA SER A 4 -8.16 -38.98 3.87
C SER A 4 -8.66 -37.88 2.91
N ILE A 5 -9.63 -38.17 2.05
CA ILE A 5 -10.09 -37.26 0.98
C ILE A 5 -11.01 -36.16 1.54
N ILE A 6 -11.78 -36.42 2.59
CA ILE A 6 -12.76 -35.50 3.17
C ILE A 6 -12.05 -34.35 3.93
N ILE A 7 -10.93 -34.64 4.60
CA ILE A 7 -10.16 -33.64 5.36
C ILE A 7 -9.51 -32.62 4.42
N ALA A 8 -8.99 -33.05 3.28
CA ALA A 8 -8.37 -32.16 2.30
C ALA A 8 -9.38 -31.18 1.67
N ALA A 9 -10.61 -31.61 1.41
CA ALA A 9 -11.65 -30.78 0.80
C ALA A 9 -12.10 -29.60 1.70
N ILE A 10 -11.97 -29.73 3.03
CA ILE A 10 -12.33 -28.68 4.00
C ILE A 10 -11.15 -27.76 4.31
N ALA A 11 -9.93 -28.29 4.29
CA ALA A 11 -8.72 -27.53 4.68
C ALA A 11 -8.29 -26.50 3.63
N ILE A 12 -8.42 -26.81 2.34
CA ILE A 12 -7.93 -25.94 1.25
C ILE A 12 -8.67 -24.58 1.19
N PRO A 13 -10.02 -24.51 1.21
CA PRO A 13 -10.75 -23.24 1.21
C PRO A 13 -10.46 -22.38 2.45
N ASN A 14 -10.30 -23.00 3.62
CA ASN A 14 -9.97 -22.27 4.86
C ASN A 14 -8.56 -21.68 4.82
N LEU A 15 -7.59 -22.41 4.27
CA LEU A 15 -6.22 -21.92 4.12
C LEU A 15 -6.17 -20.71 3.16
N LEU A 16 -6.90 -20.74 2.05
CA LEU A 16 -6.97 -19.62 1.11
C LEU A 16 -7.56 -18.37 1.77
N ARG A 17 -8.67 -18.51 2.52
CA ARG A 17 -9.27 -17.40 3.27
C ARG A 17 -8.32 -16.84 4.33
N ALA A 18 -7.63 -17.68 5.07
CA ALA A 18 -6.64 -17.27 6.05
C ALA A 18 -5.47 -16.50 5.39
N ARG A 19 -5.01 -16.97 4.23
CA ARG A 19 -3.97 -16.28 3.45
C ARG A 19 -4.45 -14.91 2.95
N MET A 20 -5.66 -14.81 2.41
CA MET A 20 -6.22 -13.52 1.99
C MET A 20 -6.33 -12.54 3.17
N ALA A 21 -6.82 -12.98 4.33
CA ALA A 21 -6.91 -12.15 5.52
C ALA A 21 -5.53 -11.66 6.02
N ALA A 22 -4.52 -12.53 5.98
CA ALA A 22 -3.14 -12.15 6.32
C ALA A 22 -2.56 -11.13 5.33
N ASN A 23 -2.81 -11.30 4.03
CA ASN A 23 -2.40 -10.37 2.99
C ASN A 23 -3.07 -8.99 3.17
N GLU A 24 -4.37 -8.95 3.46
CA GLU A 24 -5.12 -7.73 3.73
C GLU A 24 -4.58 -6.98 4.96
N SER A 25 -4.29 -7.71 6.06
CA SER A 25 -3.66 -7.14 7.25
C SER A 25 -2.28 -6.56 6.95
N SER A 26 -1.47 -7.26 6.15
CA SER A 26 -0.16 -6.77 5.69
C SER A 26 -0.30 -5.52 4.82
N ALA A 27 -1.31 -5.47 3.93
CA ALA A 27 -1.57 -4.31 3.09
C ALA A 27 -1.94 -3.07 3.93
N VAL A 28 -2.84 -3.21 4.92
CA VAL A 28 -3.19 -2.13 5.85
C VAL A 28 -1.98 -1.63 6.63
N ALA A 29 -1.14 -2.53 7.13
CA ALA A 29 0.10 -2.15 7.82
C ALA A 29 1.05 -1.38 6.90
N SER A 30 1.18 -1.80 5.64
CA SER A 30 2.02 -1.11 4.64
C SER A 30 1.47 0.28 4.31
N ILE A 31 0.15 0.48 4.16
CA ILE A 31 -0.47 1.80 3.98
C ILE A 31 -0.16 2.72 5.16
N ARG A 32 -0.28 2.23 6.40
CA ARG A 32 0.06 3.02 7.59
C ARG A 32 1.55 3.40 7.63
N THR A 33 2.44 2.50 7.20
CA THR A 33 3.87 2.78 7.07
C THR A 33 4.12 3.88 6.04
N ILE A 34 3.45 3.83 4.88
CA ILE A 34 3.55 4.86 3.84
C ILE A 34 3.04 6.20 4.38
N ASN A 35 1.87 6.25 5.05
CA ASN A 35 1.34 7.48 5.64
C ASN A 35 2.34 8.12 6.62
N THR A 36 2.96 7.33 7.50
CA THR A 36 3.97 7.83 8.43
C THR A 36 5.20 8.35 7.69
N ALA A 37 5.64 7.65 6.65
CA ALA A 37 6.77 8.06 5.83
C ALA A 37 6.48 9.36 5.07
N GLU A 38 5.27 9.55 4.53
CA GLU A 38 4.86 10.78 3.84
C GLU A 38 4.90 12.00 4.77
N VAL A 39 4.39 11.89 5.99
CA VAL A 39 4.46 12.97 6.99
C VAL A 39 5.91 13.30 7.35
N THR A 40 6.75 12.28 7.52
CA THR A 40 8.18 12.45 7.81
C THR A 40 8.90 13.09 6.62
N TYR A 41 8.58 12.64 5.40
CA TYR A 41 9.14 13.19 4.17
C TYR A 41 8.81 14.68 4.01
N ASN A 42 7.54 15.06 4.18
CA ASN A 42 7.10 16.46 4.11
C ASN A 42 7.85 17.35 5.14
N SER A 43 8.05 16.84 6.36
CA SER A 43 8.80 17.54 7.40
C SER A 43 10.29 17.71 7.06
N THR A 44 10.88 16.72 6.37
CA THR A 44 12.30 16.71 6.01
C THR A 44 12.59 17.53 4.75
N TYR A 45 11.64 17.53 3.79
CA TYR A 45 11.77 18.21 2.50
C TYR A 45 10.62 19.22 2.25
N PRO A 46 10.50 20.28 3.07
CA PRO A 46 9.34 21.18 3.03
C PRO A 46 9.21 21.98 1.71
N THR A 47 10.28 22.09 0.95
CA THR A 47 10.27 22.74 -0.37
C THR A 47 9.75 21.84 -1.49
N VAL A 48 9.66 20.53 -1.23
CA VAL A 48 9.07 19.51 -2.13
C VAL A 48 7.63 19.22 -1.73
N GLY A 49 7.36 19.15 -0.42
CA GLY A 49 6.09 18.75 0.16
C GLY A 49 6.01 17.24 0.36
N PHE A 50 4.95 16.60 -0.09
CA PHE A 50 4.80 15.13 -0.05
C PHE A 50 5.55 14.45 -1.19
N ALA A 51 5.92 13.17 -1.01
CA ALA A 51 6.70 12.43 -1.99
C ALA A 51 5.91 12.22 -3.29
N ALA A 52 6.63 12.23 -4.41
CA ALA A 52 6.02 12.04 -5.73
C ALA A 52 5.58 10.58 -5.97
N ASP A 53 6.26 9.62 -5.35
CA ASP A 53 6.06 8.19 -5.54
C ASP A 53 6.70 7.39 -4.37
N LEU A 54 6.46 6.08 -4.37
CA LEU A 54 7.02 5.15 -3.37
C LEU A 54 8.55 5.11 -3.36
N VAL A 55 9.19 5.25 -4.54
CA VAL A 55 10.65 5.18 -4.65
C VAL A 55 11.29 6.38 -3.96
N SER A 56 10.67 7.53 -4.04
CA SER A 56 11.11 8.75 -3.33
C SER A 56 11.08 8.56 -1.80
N LEU A 57 10.19 7.72 -1.28
CA LEU A 57 10.14 7.40 0.16
C LEU A 57 11.22 6.41 0.61
N GLY A 58 11.65 5.46 -0.23
CA GLY A 58 12.52 4.37 0.21
C GLY A 58 13.79 4.15 -0.60
N GLY A 59 13.80 4.50 -1.88
CA GLY A 59 14.95 4.29 -2.76
C GLY A 59 14.88 3.01 -3.62
N ALA A 60 15.90 2.79 -4.42
CA ALA A 60 15.96 1.73 -5.41
C ALA A 60 16.13 0.34 -4.78
N LEU A 61 15.57 -0.67 -5.43
CA LEU A 61 15.69 -2.08 -5.03
C LEU A 61 17.15 -2.55 -5.15
N GLY A 62 17.65 -3.23 -4.11
CA GLY A 62 18.99 -3.84 -4.11
C GLY A 62 20.16 -2.87 -3.99
N ALA A 63 19.91 -1.57 -3.86
CA ALA A 63 20.93 -0.56 -3.63
C ALA A 63 20.98 -0.13 -2.15
N ALA A 64 22.16 0.31 -1.69
CA ALA A 64 22.26 1.00 -0.42
C ALA A 64 21.50 2.34 -0.51
N CYS A 65 20.58 2.56 0.42
CA CYS A 65 19.81 3.79 0.42
C CYS A 65 20.65 4.96 0.93
N VAL A 66 20.72 6.04 0.16
CA VAL A 66 21.35 7.31 0.56
C VAL A 66 20.24 8.35 0.66
N PRO A 67 20.03 8.99 1.84
CA PRO A 67 18.93 9.93 2.05
C PRO A 67 19.02 11.15 1.12
N ALA A 68 17.99 11.34 0.31
CA ALA A 68 17.78 12.46 -0.59
C ALA A 68 16.28 12.65 -0.84
N SER A 69 15.85 13.76 -1.42
CA SER A 69 14.45 13.97 -1.80
C SER A 69 13.92 12.97 -2.85
N THR A 70 14.81 12.29 -3.58
CA THR A 70 14.45 11.22 -4.52
C THR A 70 14.58 9.82 -3.92
N SER A 71 15.01 9.70 -2.66
CA SER A 71 15.27 8.42 -1.98
C SER A 71 15.43 8.67 -0.48
N ALA A 72 14.33 8.93 0.22
CA ALA A 72 14.39 9.42 1.61
C ALA A 72 14.71 8.33 2.65
N CYS A 73 14.79 7.06 2.27
CA CYS A 73 15.10 5.91 3.14
C CYS A 73 14.13 5.72 4.32
N LEU A 74 12.88 6.10 4.15
CA LEU A 74 11.85 6.06 5.21
C LEU A 74 11.04 4.76 5.20
N ILE A 75 11.03 4.04 4.07
CA ILE A 75 10.39 2.71 3.94
C ILE A 75 11.38 1.71 3.35
N ASP A 76 11.11 0.41 3.53
CA ASP A 76 11.94 -0.65 2.95
C ASP A 76 11.90 -0.63 1.41
N SER A 77 13.01 -1.04 0.77
CA SER A 77 13.15 -1.00 -0.68
C SER A 77 12.16 -1.91 -1.42
N VAL A 78 11.65 -2.97 -0.79
CA VAL A 78 10.65 -3.85 -1.39
C VAL A 78 9.31 -3.12 -1.49
N LEU A 79 8.89 -2.42 -0.44
CA LEU A 79 7.68 -1.59 -0.47
C LEU A 79 7.86 -0.40 -1.42
N ALA A 80 9.01 0.27 -1.38
CA ALA A 80 9.33 1.41 -2.25
C ALA A 80 9.23 1.08 -3.74
N ASN A 81 9.58 -0.14 -4.12
CA ASN A 81 9.52 -0.59 -5.52
C ASN A 81 8.28 -1.44 -5.83
N ASN A 82 7.28 -1.43 -4.94
CA ASN A 82 6.06 -2.21 -5.11
C ASN A 82 6.37 -3.70 -5.37
N GLY A 83 7.27 -4.28 -4.55
CA GLY A 83 7.63 -5.69 -4.62
C GLY A 83 9.08 -5.98 -5.05
N ASN A 84 9.40 -7.26 -5.06
CA ASN A 84 10.65 -7.80 -5.62
C ASN A 84 10.31 -9.07 -6.43
N PRO A 85 10.40 -9.03 -7.78
CA PRO A 85 10.88 -7.90 -8.62
C PRO A 85 9.99 -6.65 -8.51
N ALA A 86 10.53 -5.51 -8.89
CA ALA A 86 9.81 -4.23 -8.87
C ALA A 86 8.49 -4.33 -9.66
N GLY A 87 7.39 -3.81 -9.06
CA GLY A 87 6.05 -3.93 -9.62
C GLY A 87 5.34 -5.26 -9.37
N GLY A 88 6.02 -6.25 -8.79
CA GLY A 88 5.45 -7.58 -8.50
C GLY A 88 4.53 -7.63 -7.29
N GLY A 89 4.40 -6.54 -6.56
CA GLY A 89 3.61 -6.44 -5.34
C GLY A 89 4.30 -7.02 -4.11
N LYS A 90 3.74 -6.71 -2.94
CA LYS A 90 4.20 -7.23 -1.64
C LYS A 90 3.02 -7.89 -0.94
N SER A 91 3.20 -9.10 -0.44
CA SER A 91 2.15 -9.86 0.26
C SER A 91 0.83 -9.94 -0.53
N GLY A 92 0.90 -10.17 -1.85
CA GLY A 92 -0.27 -10.31 -2.70
C GLY A 92 -0.99 -9.00 -3.05
N TYR A 93 -0.41 -7.84 -2.73
CA TYR A 93 -0.95 -6.51 -3.00
C TYR A 93 0.01 -5.66 -3.84
N SER A 94 -0.56 -4.87 -4.74
CA SER A 94 0.13 -3.81 -5.46
C SER A 94 -0.07 -2.49 -4.72
N PHE A 95 1.00 -1.70 -4.58
CA PHE A 95 0.99 -0.42 -3.86
C PHE A 95 1.30 0.73 -4.80
N VAL A 96 0.64 1.86 -4.58
CA VAL A 96 0.91 3.12 -5.25
C VAL A 96 0.92 4.24 -4.20
N ALA A 97 1.86 5.16 -4.31
CA ALA A 97 1.79 6.47 -3.69
C ALA A 97 1.98 7.51 -4.77
N ALA A 98 1.30 8.63 -4.65
CA ALA A 98 1.37 9.74 -5.59
C ALA A 98 1.23 11.06 -4.86
N ALA A 99 1.99 12.07 -5.28
CA ALA A 99 1.74 13.44 -4.86
C ALA A 99 0.34 13.85 -5.29
N GLY A 100 -0.40 14.43 -4.37
CA GLY A 100 -1.73 14.99 -4.61
C GLY A 100 -1.67 16.41 -5.17
N THR A 101 -2.58 17.25 -4.71
CA THR A 101 -2.70 18.67 -5.09
C THR A 101 -1.41 19.42 -4.82
N LYS A 102 -1.04 20.35 -5.71
CA LYS A 102 0.14 21.21 -5.56
C LYS A 102 -0.27 22.68 -5.38
N ALA A 103 0.38 23.36 -4.44
CA ALA A 103 0.27 24.79 -4.24
C ALA A 103 1.66 25.43 -4.42
N GLY A 104 1.81 26.35 -5.39
CA GLY A 104 3.09 26.98 -5.68
C GLY A 104 4.22 26.01 -6.10
N GLY A 105 3.86 24.86 -6.68
CA GLY A 105 4.81 23.80 -7.06
C GLY A 105 5.12 22.77 -5.97
N ILE A 106 4.71 23.04 -4.72
CA ILE A 106 4.91 22.16 -3.56
C ILE A 106 3.70 21.23 -3.43
N ALA A 107 3.93 19.93 -3.24
CA ALA A 107 2.86 18.96 -3.01
C ALA A 107 2.28 19.16 -1.59
N VAL A 108 1.02 19.57 -1.51
CA VAL A 108 0.32 19.84 -0.24
C VAL A 108 -0.58 18.69 0.19
N GLY A 109 -0.76 17.67 -0.66
CA GLY A 109 -1.48 16.43 -0.37
C GLY A 109 -0.77 15.23 -0.99
N TYR A 110 -1.19 14.04 -0.60
CA TYR A 110 -0.78 12.77 -1.20
C TYR A 110 -1.93 11.77 -1.22
N THR A 111 -1.81 10.78 -2.06
CA THR A 111 -2.69 9.62 -2.07
C THR A 111 -1.86 8.34 -2.01
N THR A 112 -2.35 7.34 -1.31
CA THR A 112 -1.76 6.00 -1.33
C THR A 112 -2.83 4.94 -1.47
N SER A 113 -2.52 3.87 -2.17
CA SER A 113 -3.44 2.76 -2.36
C SER A 113 -2.73 1.41 -2.34
N ALA A 114 -3.47 0.39 -1.90
CA ALA A 114 -3.10 -1.01 -1.97
C ALA A 114 -4.27 -1.80 -2.59
N THR A 115 -4.02 -2.45 -3.70
CA THR A 115 -5.01 -3.25 -4.41
C THR A 115 -4.54 -4.70 -4.53
N PRO A 116 -5.42 -5.71 -4.37
CA PRO A 116 -5.01 -7.11 -4.52
C PRO A 116 -4.52 -7.37 -5.94
N LEU A 117 -3.41 -8.10 -6.09
CA LEU A 117 -2.88 -8.51 -7.40
C LEU A 117 -3.89 -9.36 -8.17
N THR A 118 -4.64 -10.20 -7.46
CA THR A 118 -5.72 -11.01 -8.03
C THR A 118 -6.86 -11.05 -7.02
N ILE A 119 -7.99 -10.43 -7.39
CA ILE A 119 -9.20 -10.39 -6.55
C ILE A 119 -9.69 -11.81 -6.29
N ASN A 120 -10.15 -12.09 -5.05
CA ASN A 120 -10.59 -13.41 -4.55
C ASN A 120 -9.48 -14.48 -4.49
N THR A 121 -8.22 -14.12 -4.73
CA THR A 121 -7.08 -15.03 -4.62
C THR A 121 -6.02 -14.49 -3.66
N THR A 122 -5.57 -13.26 -3.84
CA THR A 122 -4.59 -12.62 -2.97
C THR A 122 -5.23 -11.73 -1.93
N GLY A 123 -6.44 -11.25 -2.17
CA GLY A 123 -7.27 -10.43 -1.30
C GLY A 123 -8.61 -10.12 -1.96
N ILE A 124 -9.51 -9.48 -1.24
CA ILE A 124 -10.83 -9.05 -1.73
C ILE A 124 -10.89 -7.52 -1.75
N ARG A 125 -10.49 -6.88 -0.63
CA ARG A 125 -10.65 -5.45 -0.41
C ARG A 125 -9.42 -4.67 -0.88
N GLY A 126 -9.65 -3.46 -1.42
CA GLY A 126 -8.62 -2.45 -1.61
C GLY A 126 -8.54 -1.52 -0.38
N PHE A 127 -7.38 -0.93 -0.16
CA PHE A 127 -7.14 0.01 0.93
C PHE A 127 -6.49 1.27 0.37
N CYS A 128 -6.95 2.43 0.82
CA CYS A 128 -6.38 3.72 0.41
C CYS A 128 -6.39 4.73 1.56
N ALA A 129 -5.53 5.72 1.44
CA ALA A 129 -5.46 6.84 2.37
C ALA A 129 -4.95 8.08 1.61
N GLU A 130 -5.14 9.22 2.23
CA GLU A 130 -4.65 10.53 1.78
C GLU A 130 -4.02 11.28 2.96
N GLU A 131 -3.75 12.56 2.82
CA GLU A 131 -3.05 13.39 3.81
C GLU A 131 -3.72 13.44 5.19
N ASP A 132 -5.00 13.07 5.32
CA ASP A 132 -5.68 12.92 6.61
C ASP A 132 -5.23 11.68 7.41
N GLY A 133 -4.44 10.78 6.78
CA GLY A 133 -3.91 9.56 7.39
C GLY A 133 -4.94 8.47 7.65
N VAL A 134 -6.22 8.69 7.27
CA VAL A 134 -7.31 7.73 7.51
C VAL A 134 -7.28 6.64 6.45
N VAL A 135 -7.08 5.39 6.88
CA VAL A 135 -7.18 4.24 5.96
C VAL A 135 -8.65 3.95 5.65
N ARG A 136 -8.99 3.97 4.39
CA ARG A 136 -10.33 3.68 3.85
C ARG A 136 -10.33 2.37 3.09
N VAL A 137 -11.51 1.77 2.96
CA VAL A 137 -11.70 0.45 2.37
C VAL A 137 -12.61 0.54 1.16
N ASP A 138 -12.14 0.00 0.05
CA ASP A 138 -12.98 -0.33 -1.10
C ASP A 138 -13.31 -1.83 -1.11
N PRO A 139 -14.58 -2.22 -0.91
CA PRO A 139 -14.99 -3.62 -0.95
C PRO A 139 -14.77 -4.30 -2.31
N ALA A 140 -14.69 -3.52 -3.39
CA ALA A 140 -14.47 -4.03 -4.75
C ALA A 140 -12.99 -4.27 -5.09
N GLY A 141 -12.08 -3.97 -4.17
CA GLY A 141 -10.64 -4.18 -4.37
C GLY A 141 -9.98 -3.17 -5.31
N LYS A 142 -10.63 -2.05 -5.60
CA LYS A 142 -10.19 -1.02 -6.58
C LYS A 142 -10.12 0.34 -5.91
N CYS A 143 -9.14 0.58 -5.09
CA CYS A 143 -8.96 1.90 -4.50
C CYS A 143 -8.57 2.94 -5.56
N SER A 144 -9.18 4.12 -5.46
CA SER A 144 -8.84 5.28 -6.27
C SER A 144 -7.47 5.83 -5.90
N ASN A 145 -6.80 6.46 -6.87
CA ASN A 145 -5.56 7.22 -6.67
C ASN A 145 -5.81 8.74 -6.73
N THR A 146 -7.06 9.17 -6.55
CA THR A 146 -7.43 10.59 -6.51
C THR A 146 -8.04 10.91 -5.15
N GLU A 147 -7.70 12.07 -4.58
CA GLU A 147 -8.21 12.55 -3.29
C GLU A 147 -9.75 12.46 -3.23
N ALA A 148 -10.44 13.02 -4.23
CA ALA A 148 -11.91 12.97 -4.29
C ALA A 148 -12.48 11.53 -4.36
N GLY A 149 -11.76 10.61 -5.02
CA GLY A 149 -12.17 9.21 -5.10
C GLY A 149 -11.98 8.46 -3.78
N ILE A 150 -10.92 8.79 -3.03
CA ILE A 150 -10.63 8.18 -1.73
C ILE A 150 -11.65 8.58 -0.68
N LEU A 151 -12.03 9.86 -0.62
CA LEU A 151 -13.04 10.38 0.31
C LEU A 151 -14.42 9.72 0.18
N GLY A 152 -14.71 9.12 -0.98
CA GLY A 152 -15.95 8.36 -1.22
C GLY A 152 -16.01 7.01 -0.51
N PHE A 153 -14.88 6.49 0.01
CA PHE A 153 -14.83 5.20 0.69
C PHE A 153 -14.98 5.31 2.20
N ASN A 154 -15.54 4.28 2.82
CA ASN A 154 -15.69 4.23 4.28
C ASN A 154 -14.33 4.03 4.96
N PRO A 155 -14.10 4.70 6.11
CA PRO A 155 -12.97 4.42 6.97
C PRO A 155 -12.91 2.94 7.34
N LEU A 156 -11.69 2.40 7.46
CA LEU A 156 -11.49 1.06 7.99
C LEU A 156 -11.93 1.06 9.46
N ASN A 157 -13.00 0.33 9.77
CA ASN A 157 -13.42 0.13 11.15
C ASN A 157 -12.34 -0.63 11.91
N GLN A 158 -11.91 -0.06 13.02
CA GLN A 158 -10.95 -0.66 13.95
C GLN A 158 -11.65 -1.67 14.85
#